data_92b710de8ed077c32f38cac54977bc3a
#
_entry.id   92b710de8ed077c32f38cac54977bc3a
#
_cell.length_a   1.000
_cell.length_b   1.000
_cell.length_c   1.000
_cell.angle_alpha   90.00
_cell.angle_beta   90.00
_cell.angle_gamma   90.00
#
_symmetry.space_group_name_H-M   'P 1'
#
loop_
_entity.id
_entity.type
_entity.pdbx_description
1 polymer ?
#
loop_
_entity_poly.entity_id
_entity_poly.type
_entity_poly.pdbx_seq_one_letter_code
_entity_poly.pdbx_strand_id
1 'polypeptide(L)'
;GYSSAASDVYKRQLLQYVSDTFPEITSLLYIINNKRNDTITDLDVYTFKGKDHIFEEMEGLRFKIGPKSFYQTNSEQAYNLYKIARDFAGLTGNELVYDLYTGTGTIANFVSRQARQVIGIEYVPEAIEDAKVNAEINGIDNTLFFAGDMKDMLTQEFINQHGRPDVIITDPPRAGMHQDVVDVILFAEPKRIVY
;
A
#
# COMPACT_ATOMS: atom_id res chain seq x y z
N GLY A 1 14.71 -4.91 38.35
CA GLY A 1 14.91 -5.00 36.93
C GLY A 1 15.72 -6.21 36.53
N TYR A 2 15.09 -7.23 35.98
CA TYR A 2 15.84 -8.28 35.29
C TYR A 2 16.46 -7.67 34.03
N SER A 3 17.75 -7.81 33.95
CA SER A 3 18.72 -7.20 33.05
C SER A 3 18.28 -7.28 31.59
N SER A 4 18.29 -6.15 30.90
CA SER A 4 18.17 -6.02 29.44
C SER A 4 19.12 -6.99 28.69
N ALA A 5 20.28 -7.34 29.28
CA ALA A 5 21.24 -8.28 28.72
C ALA A 5 20.71 -9.73 28.62
N ALA A 6 19.98 -10.23 29.60
CA ALA A 6 19.41 -11.59 29.54
C ALA A 6 18.32 -11.67 28.45
N SER A 7 17.44 -10.68 28.38
CA SER A 7 16.43 -10.57 27.33
C SER A 7 17.06 -10.52 25.93
N ASP A 8 18.17 -9.82 25.76
CA ASP A 8 18.90 -9.74 24.50
C ASP A 8 19.54 -11.06 24.08
N VAL A 9 20.03 -11.84 25.06
CA VAL A 9 20.58 -13.18 24.79
C VAL A 9 19.50 -14.12 24.28
N TYR A 10 18.34 -14.19 24.96
CA TYR A 10 17.24 -15.06 24.54
C TYR A 10 16.67 -14.64 23.17
N LYS A 11 16.51 -13.36 22.93
CA LYS A 11 16.10 -12.84 21.63
C LYS A 11 17.04 -13.29 20.52
N ARG A 12 18.36 -13.13 20.71
CA ARG A 12 19.37 -13.57 19.74
C ARG A 12 19.33 -15.09 19.52
N GLN A 13 19.21 -15.88 20.58
CA GLN A 13 19.11 -17.32 20.46
C GLN A 13 17.88 -17.75 19.65
N LEU A 14 16.72 -17.13 19.91
CA LEU A 14 15.50 -17.40 19.15
C LEU A 14 15.67 -17.06 17.68
N LEU A 15 16.15 -15.85 17.37
CA LEU A 15 16.35 -15.39 15.99
C LEU A 15 17.38 -16.23 15.24
N GLN A 16 18.47 -16.62 15.93
CA GLN A 16 19.47 -17.52 15.34
C GLN A 16 18.88 -18.89 15.06
N TYR A 17 18.13 -19.46 16.01
CA TYR A 17 17.46 -20.75 15.80
C TYR A 17 16.50 -20.70 14.61
N VAL A 18 15.67 -19.66 14.49
CA VAL A 18 14.78 -19.49 13.33
C VAL A 18 15.57 -19.38 12.03
N SER A 19 16.65 -18.60 12.02
CA SER A 19 17.49 -18.41 10.85
C SER A 19 18.19 -19.71 10.40
N ASP A 20 18.60 -20.57 11.34
CA ASP A 20 19.31 -21.82 11.05
C ASP A 20 18.32 -22.95 10.66
N THR A 21 17.13 -22.94 11.27
CA THR A 21 16.09 -23.96 11.02
C THR A 21 15.35 -23.73 9.70
N PHE A 22 15.19 -22.47 9.28
CA PHE A 22 14.45 -22.07 8.08
C PHE A 22 15.34 -21.25 7.15
N PRO A 23 16.28 -21.89 6.43
CA PRO A 23 17.22 -21.18 5.55
C PRO A 23 16.55 -20.44 4.38
N GLU A 24 15.33 -20.83 4.02
CA GLU A 24 14.51 -20.17 2.99
C GLU A 24 14.02 -18.78 3.39
N ILE A 25 14.07 -18.41 4.67
CA ILE A 25 13.73 -17.05 5.12
C ILE A 25 14.76 -16.06 4.60
N THR A 26 14.34 -15.19 3.70
CA THR A 26 15.16 -14.14 3.07
C THR A 26 15.16 -12.82 3.83
N SER A 27 14.18 -12.62 4.70
CA SER A 27 14.01 -11.38 5.50
C SER A 27 13.51 -11.77 6.90
N LEU A 28 14.39 -11.67 7.90
CA LEU A 28 14.07 -11.96 9.30
C LEU A 28 14.17 -10.66 10.11
N LEU A 29 13.03 -10.17 10.55
CA LEU A 29 12.89 -8.91 11.25
C LEU A 29 12.32 -9.15 12.65
N TYR A 30 12.54 -8.21 13.55
CA TYR A 30 11.90 -8.21 14.85
C TYR A 30 11.54 -6.80 15.32
N ILE A 31 10.55 -6.73 16.19
CA ILE A 31 10.08 -5.50 16.83
C ILE A 31 10.06 -5.75 18.34
N ILE A 32 10.47 -4.75 19.11
CA ILE A 32 10.36 -4.76 20.56
C ILE A 32 9.11 -3.97 20.94
N ASN A 33 8.04 -4.69 21.30
CA ASN A 33 6.79 -4.07 21.73
C ASN A 33 6.64 -4.15 23.24
N ASN A 34 6.83 -3.01 23.91
CA ASN A 34 6.63 -2.88 25.37
C ASN A 34 5.23 -2.36 25.73
N LYS A 35 4.35 -2.19 24.73
CA LYS A 35 2.95 -1.74 24.93
C LYS A 35 2.05 -2.92 25.31
N ARG A 36 0.83 -2.60 25.72
CA ARG A 36 -0.21 -3.59 26.05
C ARG A 36 -1.07 -4.01 24.84
N ASN A 37 -0.83 -3.43 23.67
CA ASN A 37 -1.57 -3.71 22.44
C ASN A 37 -0.64 -4.24 21.34
N ASP A 38 -1.21 -4.73 20.26
CA ASP A 38 -0.50 -5.37 19.17
C ASP A 38 -0.11 -4.37 18.03
N THR A 39 -0.37 -3.07 18.20
CA THR A 39 -0.02 -2.08 17.17
C THR A 39 1.50 -1.91 17.08
N ILE A 40 2.03 -1.93 15.87
CA ILE A 40 3.47 -1.84 15.59
C ILE A 40 3.86 -0.63 14.74
N THR A 41 2.88 0.17 14.30
CA THR A 41 3.11 1.29 13.36
C THR A 41 4.07 2.35 13.87
N ASP A 42 4.08 2.60 15.17
CA ASP A 42 4.92 3.57 15.89
C ASP A 42 6.22 2.96 16.48
N LEU A 43 6.51 1.68 16.20
CA LEU A 43 7.69 0.98 16.75
C LEU A 43 8.78 0.81 15.70
N ASP A 44 10.03 0.78 16.16
CA ASP A 44 11.17 0.50 15.31
C ASP A 44 11.19 -0.97 14.88
N VAL A 45 11.52 -1.20 13.62
CA VAL A 45 11.77 -2.52 13.05
C VAL A 45 13.26 -2.75 12.92
N TYR A 46 13.74 -3.87 13.43
CA TYR A 46 15.13 -4.26 13.40
C TYR A 46 15.34 -5.44 12.47
N THR A 47 16.33 -5.36 11.59
CA THR A 47 16.70 -6.44 10.70
C THR A 47 17.72 -7.35 11.39
N PHE A 48 17.40 -8.63 11.55
CA PHE A 48 18.33 -9.64 12.04
C PHE A 48 19.09 -10.31 10.90
N LYS A 49 18.39 -10.68 9.81
CA LYS A 49 18.97 -11.33 8.63
C LYS A 49 18.28 -10.83 7.35
N GLY A 50 19.06 -10.66 6.30
CA GLY A 50 18.56 -10.30 4.97
C GLY A 50 18.20 -8.82 4.83
N LYS A 51 17.13 -8.55 4.11
CA LYS A 51 16.62 -7.20 3.83
C LYS A 51 15.49 -6.83 4.78
N ASP A 52 15.24 -5.54 4.91
CA ASP A 52 14.11 -4.97 5.66
C ASP A 52 12.76 -5.07 4.94
N HIS A 53 12.73 -5.72 3.78
CA HIS A 53 11.56 -5.86 2.91
C HIS A 53 11.59 -7.16 2.13
N ILE A 54 10.45 -7.52 1.55
CA ILE A 54 10.31 -8.57 0.54
C ILE A 54 9.83 -7.98 -0.78
N PHE A 55 9.87 -8.78 -1.85
CA PHE A 55 9.27 -8.44 -3.13
C PHE A 55 8.21 -9.47 -3.50
N GLU A 56 7.09 -8.97 -4.00
CA GLU A 56 6.09 -9.75 -4.72
C GLU A 56 6.08 -9.34 -6.20
N GLU A 57 5.68 -10.24 -7.07
CA GLU A 57 5.64 -10.00 -8.50
C GLU A 57 4.25 -10.30 -9.07
N MET A 58 3.77 -9.42 -9.95
CA MET A 58 2.44 -9.54 -10.56
C MET A 58 2.47 -8.95 -11.98
N GLU A 59 2.25 -9.78 -13.00
CA GLU A 59 2.34 -9.40 -14.42
C GLU A 59 3.63 -8.67 -14.81
N GLY A 60 4.76 -9.09 -14.23
CA GLY A 60 6.07 -8.45 -14.45
C GLY A 60 6.25 -7.12 -13.74
N LEU A 61 5.31 -6.71 -12.88
CA LEU A 61 5.47 -5.63 -11.92
C LEU A 61 6.01 -6.19 -10.61
N ARG A 62 7.00 -5.52 -10.04
CA ARG A 62 7.59 -5.89 -8.74
C ARG A 62 7.15 -4.90 -7.69
N PHE A 63 6.68 -5.41 -6.57
CA PHE A 63 6.22 -4.61 -5.44
C PHE A 63 7.12 -4.86 -4.23
N LYS A 64 7.78 -3.81 -3.76
CA LYS A 64 8.48 -3.80 -2.49
C LYS A 64 7.45 -3.70 -1.37
N ILE A 65 7.54 -4.61 -0.41
CA ILE A 65 6.64 -4.71 0.74
C ILE A 65 7.46 -4.59 2.01
N GLY A 66 7.26 -3.51 2.73
CA GLY A 66 7.86 -3.29 4.04
C GLY A 66 7.10 -4.00 5.16
N PRO A 67 7.71 -4.15 6.34
CA PRO A 67 7.10 -4.88 7.47
C PRO A 67 5.89 -4.18 8.10
N LYS A 68 5.70 -2.90 7.81
CA LYS A 68 4.54 -2.12 8.25
C LYS A 68 3.54 -1.85 7.12
N SER A 69 3.89 -2.21 5.90
CA SER A 69 3.02 -2.00 4.74
C SER A 69 1.92 -3.05 4.71
N PHE A 70 0.69 -2.61 4.44
CA PHE A 70 -0.37 -3.55 4.14
C PHE A 70 -0.17 -4.11 2.73
N TYR A 71 -0.20 -5.42 2.62
CA TYR A 71 -0.26 -6.15 1.36
C TYR A 71 -1.17 -7.36 1.52
N GLN A 72 -1.92 -7.72 0.48
CA GLN A 72 -2.81 -8.87 0.51
C GLN A 72 -2.01 -10.16 0.70
N THR A 73 -2.26 -10.87 1.80
CA THR A 73 -1.47 -12.06 2.19
C THR A 73 -1.63 -13.25 1.24
N ASN A 74 -2.74 -13.34 0.52
CA ASN A 74 -2.96 -14.31 -0.53
C ASN A 74 -2.68 -13.66 -1.89
N SER A 75 -1.43 -13.71 -2.36
CA SER A 75 -0.97 -13.03 -3.57
C SER A 75 -1.71 -13.48 -4.84
N GLU A 76 -2.09 -14.77 -4.93
CA GLU A 76 -2.84 -15.29 -6.07
C GLU A 76 -4.26 -14.71 -6.13
N GLN A 77 -4.95 -14.66 -5.00
CA GLN A 77 -6.29 -14.06 -4.93
C GLN A 77 -6.24 -12.55 -5.06
N ALA A 78 -5.20 -11.90 -4.54
CA ALA A 78 -4.98 -10.47 -4.77
C ALA A 78 -4.84 -10.16 -6.26
N TYR A 79 -4.06 -10.93 -6.98
CA TYR A 79 -3.93 -10.80 -8.43
C TYR A 79 -5.27 -10.94 -9.15
N ASN A 80 -6.05 -11.97 -8.82
CA ASN A 80 -7.37 -12.17 -9.40
C ASN A 80 -8.31 -10.99 -9.10
N LEU A 81 -8.30 -10.47 -7.87
CA LEU A 81 -9.08 -9.30 -7.48
C LEU A 81 -8.67 -8.06 -8.29
N TYR A 82 -7.39 -7.79 -8.43
CA TYR A 82 -6.90 -6.63 -9.16
C TYR A 82 -7.18 -6.72 -10.67
N LYS A 83 -7.15 -7.92 -11.24
CA LYS A 83 -7.61 -8.14 -12.62
C LYS A 83 -9.08 -7.79 -12.79
N ILE A 84 -9.94 -8.27 -11.90
CA ILE A 84 -11.37 -7.97 -11.92
C ILE A 84 -11.60 -6.45 -11.78
N ALA A 85 -10.89 -5.80 -10.83
CA ALA A 85 -10.98 -4.36 -10.65
C ALA A 85 -10.55 -3.59 -11.91
N ARG A 86 -9.45 -4.01 -12.55
CA ARG A 86 -8.96 -3.45 -13.82
C ARG A 86 -9.96 -3.65 -14.96
N ASP A 87 -10.53 -4.85 -15.08
CA ASP A 87 -11.52 -5.16 -16.10
C ASP A 87 -12.80 -4.32 -15.90
N PHE A 88 -13.24 -4.17 -14.65
CA PHE A 88 -14.38 -3.30 -14.34
C PHE A 88 -14.06 -1.81 -14.54
N ALA A 89 -12.82 -1.39 -14.34
CA ALA A 89 -12.40 -0.04 -14.65
C ALA A 89 -12.52 0.28 -16.15
N GLY A 90 -12.35 -0.70 -17.04
CA GLY A 90 -12.57 -0.59 -18.48
C GLY A 90 -11.71 0.49 -19.12
N LEU A 91 -10.44 0.52 -18.76
CA LEU A 91 -9.47 1.53 -19.17
C LEU A 91 -9.06 1.34 -20.63
N THR A 92 -8.87 2.45 -21.34
CA THR A 92 -8.50 2.51 -22.77
C THR A 92 -7.18 3.23 -23.04
N GLY A 93 -6.53 3.72 -21.97
CA GLY A 93 -5.30 4.53 -22.05
C GLY A 93 -5.53 6.05 -21.99
N ASN A 94 -6.79 6.50 -21.97
CA ASN A 94 -7.12 7.93 -21.99
C ASN A 94 -7.66 8.44 -20.65
N GLU A 95 -7.95 7.57 -19.72
CA GLU A 95 -8.65 7.89 -18.48
C GLU A 95 -7.69 8.48 -17.43
N LEU A 96 -8.18 9.47 -16.70
CA LEU A 96 -7.68 9.86 -15.41
C LEU A 96 -8.36 8.98 -14.35
N VAL A 97 -7.55 8.21 -13.63
CA VAL A 97 -8.01 7.28 -12.60
C VAL A 97 -7.64 7.82 -11.22
N TYR A 98 -8.57 7.79 -10.28
CA TYR A 98 -8.24 7.99 -8.87
C TYR A 98 -8.32 6.64 -8.16
N ASP A 99 -7.25 6.29 -7.43
CA ASP A 99 -7.15 5.12 -6.56
C ASP A 99 -7.20 5.60 -5.11
N LEU A 100 -8.38 5.48 -4.50
CA LEU A 100 -8.63 5.94 -3.14
C LEU A 100 -8.33 4.82 -2.14
N TYR A 101 -7.61 5.14 -1.07
CA TYR A 101 -7.04 4.19 -0.11
C TYR A 101 -5.99 3.29 -0.77
N THR A 102 -5.08 3.92 -1.54
CA THR A 102 -4.16 3.25 -2.45
C THR A 102 -3.10 2.35 -1.76
N GLY A 103 -2.92 2.51 -0.44
CA GLY A 103 -1.91 1.77 0.32
C GLY A 103 -0.51 1.99 -0.26
N THR A 104 0.20 0.90 -0.54
CA THR A 104 1.52 0.91 -1.18
C THR A 104 1.47 1.10 -2.70
N GLY A 105 0.34 1.58 -3.22
CA GLY A 105 0.15 1.88 -4.64
C GLY A 105 0.02 0.64 -5.52
N THR A 106 -0.37 -0.49 -4.96
CA THR A 106 -0.41 -1.75 -5.72
C THR A 106 -1.41 -1.68 -6.87
N ILE A 107 -2.66 -1.29 -6.59
CA ILE A 107 -3.71 -1.16 -7.62
C ILE A 107 -3.34 -0.02 -8.59
N ALA A 108 -2.94 1.15 -8.07
CA ALA A 108 -2.56 2.29 -8.90
C ALA A 108 -1.47 1.93 -9.92
N ASN A 109 -0.40 1.28 -9.48
CA ASN A 109 0.68 0.86 -10.37
C ASN A 109 0.24 -0.27 -11.31
N PHE A 110 -0.61 -1.18 -10.85
CA PHE A 110 -1.12 -2.29 -11.66
C PHE A 110 -1.97 -1.82 -12.85
N VAL A 111 -2.80 -0.78 -12.65
CA VAL A 111 -3.67 -0.25 -13.72
C VAL A 111 -3.01 0.85 -14.55
N SER A 112 -1.88 1.40 -14.12
CA SER A 112 -1.23 2.58 -14.72
C SER A 112 -0.92 2.42 -16.21
N ARG A 113 -0.52 1.20 -16.64
CA ARG A 113 -0.20 0.90 -18.03
C ARG A 113 -1.39 1.02 -18.99
N GLN A 114 -2.61 1.03 -18.45
CA GLN A 114 -3.86 1.14 -19.22
C GLN A 114 -4.59 2.46 -18.95
N ALA A 115 -3.98 3.38 -18.22
CA ALA A 115 -4.53 4.69 -17.91
C ALA A 115 -3.65 5.81 -18.48
N ARG A 116 -4.23 6.97 -18.75
CA ARG A 116 -3.44 8.18 -19.05
C ARG A 116 -2.66 8.65 -17.82
N GLN A 117 -3.30 8.63 -16.68
CA GLN A 117 -2.72 8.99 -15.39
C GLN A 117 -3.49 8.32 -14.25
N VAL A 118 -2.79 7.95 -13.19
CA VAL A 118 -3.39 7.47 -11.95
C VAL A 118 -2.98 8.35 -10.79
N ILE A 119 -3.92 8.73 -9.96
CA ILE A 119 -3.70 9.49 -8.72
C ILE A 119 -4.09 8.62 -7.55
N GLY A 120 -3.13 8.28 -6.70
CA GLY A 120 -3.32 7.51 -5.48
C GLY A 120 -3.36 8.41 -4.25
N ILE A 121 -4.32 8.20 -3.36
CA ILE A 121 -4.44 8.92 -2.08
C ILE A 121 -4.46 7.90 -0.94
N GLU A 122 -3.65 8.13 0.09
CA GLU A 122 -3.52 7.26 1.25
C GLU A 122 -3.25 8.08 2.52
N TYR A 123 -3.78 7.63 3.64
CA TYR A 123 -3.59 8.30 4.93
C TYR A 123 -2.16 8.13 5.48
N VAL A 124 -1.54 6.97 5.27
CA VAL A 124 -0.24 6.59 5.84
C VAL A 124 0.91 7.11 4.96
N PRO A 125 1.71 8.09 5.42
CA PRO A 125 2.80 8.67 4.60
C PRO A 125 3.84 7.63 4.17
N GLU A 126 4.18 6.66 5.02
CA GLU A 126 5.14 5.62 4.72
C GLU A 126 4.66 4.71 3.58
N ALA A 127 3.36 4.43 3.51
CA ALA A 127 2.78 3.67 2.40
C ALA A 127 2.87 4.44 1.08
N ILE A 128 2.70 5.77 1.11
CA ILE A 128 2.90 6.62 -0.07
C ILE A 128 4.36 6.62 -0.54
N GLU A 129 5.33 6.63 0.37
CA GLU A 129 6.74 6.49 -0.03
C GLU A 129 7.01 5.12 -0.67
N ASP A 130 6.45 4.05 -0.11
CA ASP A 130 6.51 2.73 -0.75
C ASP A 130 5.82 2.71 -2.12
N ALA A 131 4.68 3.40 -2.29
CA ALA A 131 3.98 3.51 -3.57
C ALA A 131 4.84 4.20 -4.65
N LYS A 132 5.54 5.27 -4.29
CA LYS A 132 6.48 5.98 -5.19
C LYS A 132 7.66 5.08 -5.56
N VAL A 133 8.26 4.39 -4.57
CA VAL A 133 9.34 3.43 -4.81
C VAL A 133 8.87 2.30 -5.73
N ASN A 134 7.64 1.81 -5.56
CA ASN A 134 7.06 0.79 -6.42
C ASN A 134 6.83 1.29 -7.85
N ALA A 135 6.42 2.55 -8.03
CA ALA A 135 6.35 3.15 -9.35
C ALA A 135 7.74 3.24 -10.02
N GLU A 136 8.75 3.73 -9.28
CA GLU A 136 10.12 3.86 -9.78
C GLU A 136 10.74 2.51 -10.18
N ILE A 137 10.62 1.47 -9.35
CA ILE A 137 11.13 0.11 -9.63
C ILE A 137 10.54 -0.44 -10.94
N ASN A 138 9.30 -0.08 -11.25
CA ASN A 138 8.58 -0.56 -12.43
C ASN A 138 8.66 0.38 -13.64
N GLY A 139 9.40 1.50 -13.53
CA GLY A 139 9.51 2.50 -14.58
C GLY A 139 8.18 3.14 -14.95
N ILE A 140 7.29 3.32 -13.95
CA ILE A 140 5.97 3.95 -14.11
C ILE A 140 6.12 5.44 -13.80
N ASP A 141 5.78 6.29 -14.76
CA ASP A 141 5.92 7.74 -14.70
C ASP A 141 4.58 8.51 -14.73
N ASN A 142 3.48 7.79 -14.89
CA ASN A 142 2.14 8.36 -14.98
C ASN A 142 1.31 8.17 -13.70
N THR A 143 1.94 7.91 -12.56
CA THR A 143 1.29 7.83 -11.25
C THR A 143 1.70 9.02 -10.37
N LEU A 144 0.75 9.58 -9.63
CA LEU A 144 0.97 10.59 -8.60
C LEU A 144 0.40 10.09 -7.28
N PHE A 145 1.14 10.27 -6.19
CA PHE A 145 0.74 9.79 -4.88
C PHE A 145 0.72 10.90 -3.83
N PHE A 146 -0.36 10.97 -3.06
CA PHE A 146 -0.60 11.98 -2.05
C PHE A 146 -0.90 11.35 -0.69
N ALA A 147 -0.19 11.81 0.34
CA ALA A 147 -0.41 11.38 1.72
C ALA A 147 -1.34 12.35 2.44
N GLY A 148 -2.38 11.85 3.09
CA GLY A 148 -3.27 12.63 3.92
C GLY A 148 -4.60 11.93 4.21
N ASP A 149 -5.34 12.46 5.18
CA ASP A 149 -6.68 11.97 5.48
C ASP A 149 -7.57 12.16 4.24
N MET A 150 -8.27 11.11 3.83
CA MET A 150 -9.07 11.10 2.61
C MET A 150 -10.10 12.24 2.57
N LYS A 151 -10.76 12.51 3.70
CA LYS A 151 -11.76 13.59 3.81
C LYS A 151 -11.16 15.00 3.64
N ASP A 152 -9.87 15.16 4.04
CA ASP A 152 -9.19 16.47 3.98
C ASP A 152 -8.46 16.65 2.64
N MET A 153 -8.04 15.55 2.02
CA MET A 153 -7.32 15.54 0.74
C MET A 153 -8.24 15.55 -0.47
N LEU A 154 -9.24 14.64 -0.50
CA LEU A 154 -10.17 14.56 -1.61
C LEU A 154 -11.24 15.64 -1.48
N THR A 155 -10.93 16.84 -1.96
CA THR A 155 -11.80 18.02 -1.93
C THR A 155 -12.18 18.47 -3.34
N GLN A 156 -13.17 19.36 -3.45
CA GLN A 156 -13.49 19.97 -4.74
C GLN A 156 -12.32 20.76 -5.33
N GLU A 157 -11.51 21.38 -4.46
CA GLU A 157 -10.29 22.08 -4.88
C GLU A 157 -9.25 21.10 -5.43
N PHE A 158 -9.05 19.96 -4.78
CA PHE A 158 -8.17 18.89 -5.28
C PHE A 158 -8.61 18.41 -6.67
N ILE A 159 -9.92 18.15 -6.86
CA ILE A 159 -10.49 17.79 -8.17
C ILE A 159 -10.25 18.89 -9.23
N ASN A 160 -10.41 20.15 -8.86
CA ASN A 160 -10.18 21.28 -9.77
C ASN A 160 -8.71 21.42 -10.16
N GLN A 161 -7.79 21.09 -9.25
CA GLN A 161 -6.35 21.19 -9.47
C GLN A 161 -5.82 20.01 -10.29
N HIS A 162 -6.28 18.80 -10.01
CA HIS A 162 -5.73 17.56 -10.58
C HIS A 162 -6.58 16.98 -11.71
N GLY A 163 -7.79 17.52 -11.90
CA GLY A 163 -8.75 17.08 -12.91
C GLY A 163 -9.83 16.15 -12.36
N ARG A 164 -10.97 16.14 -13.05
CA ARG A 164 -12.07 15.22 -12.72
C ARG A 164 -11.69 13.80 -13.15
N PRO A 165 -11.74 12.81 -12.26
CA PRO A 165 -11.46 11.43 -12.62
C PRO A 165 -12.52 10.88 -13.57
N ASP A 166 -12.08 10.15 -14.59
CA ASP A 166 -12.98 9.35 -15.43
C ASP A 166 -13.41 8.09 -14.69
N VAL A 167 -12.49 7.52 -13.89
CA VAL A 167 -12.72 6.30 -13.12
C VAL A 167 -12.19 6.50 -11.70
N ILE A 168 -12.95 6.03 -10.72
CA ILE A 168 -12.50 5.90 -9.33
C ILE A 168 -12.44 4.42 -8.99
N ILE A 169 -11.32 3.97 -8.47
CA ILE A 169 -11.15 2.67 -7.83
C ILE A 169 -11.01 2.93 -6.34
N THR A 170 -11.72 2.19 -5.50
CA THR A 170 -11.70 2.42 -4.07
C THR A 170 -11.86 1.14 -3.27
N ASP A 171 -10.94 0.90 -2.34
CA ASP A 171 -10.96 -0.21 -1.38
C ASP A 171 -10.90 0.35 0.06
N PRO A 172 -12.01 0.91 0.56
CA PRO A 172 -12.04 1.59 1.84
C PRO A 172 -11.93 0.61 3.01
N PRO A 173 -11.59 1.10 4.21
CA PRO A 173 -11.59 0.28 5.41
C PRO A 173 -12.99 -0.28 5.70
N ARG A 174 -13.06 -1.32 6.56
CA ARG A 174 -14.33 -2.01 6.92
C ARG A 174 -15.45 -1.10 7.43
N ALA A 175 -15.11 0.07 7.96
CA ALA A 175 -16.08 1.07 8.41
C ALA A 175 -16.75 1.82 7.24
N GLY A 176 -16.26 1.65 6.00
CA GLY A 176 -16.69 2.38 4.84
C GLY A 176 -16.01 3.75 4.70
N MET A 177 -16.54 4.57 3.80
CA MET A 177 -16.05 5.93 3.52
C MET A 177 -16.77 6.96 4.38
N HIS A 178 -16.07 8.03 4.77
CA HIS A 178 -16.69 9.18 5.40
C HIS A 178 -17.65 9.87 4.42
N GLN A 179 -18.73 10.51 4.93
CA GLN A 179 -19.73 11.16 4.08
C GLN A 179 -19.11 12.23 3.18
N ASP A 180 -18.17 13.03 3.69
CA ASP A 180 -17.49 14.07 2.91
C ASP A 180 -16.77 13.51 1.69
N VAL A 181 -16.19 12.30 1.79
CA VAL A 181 -15.55 11.59 0.67
C VAL A 181 -16.60 11.21 -0.39
N VAL A 182 -17.74 10.69 0.06
CA VAL A 182 -18.85 10.34 -0.83
C VAL A 182 -19.38 11.57 -1.56
N ASP A 183 -19.52 12.69 -0.86
CA ASP A 183 -20.01 13.94 -1.44
C ASP A 183 -19.06 14.50 -2.51
N VAL A 184 -17.74 14.37 -2.31
CA VAL A 184 -16.75 14.77 -3.32
C VAL A 184 -16.72 13.80 -4.50
N ILE A 185 -16.92 12.52 -4.28
CA ILE A 185 -17.08 11.54 -5.39
C ILE A 185 -18.29 11.90 -6.24
N LEU A 186 -19.41 12.24 -5.61
CA LEU A 186 -20.62 12.70 -6.32
C LEU A 186 -20.37 14.02 -7.07
N PHE A 187 -19.64 14.96 -6.48
CA PHE A 187 -19.23 16.21 -7.16
C PHE A 187 -18.31 15.93 -8.36
N ALA A 188 -17.40 14.96 -8.23
CA ALA A 188 -16.49 14.61 -9.30
C ALA A 188 -17.19 13.98 -10.52
N GLU A 189 -18.34 13.35 -10.32
CA GLU A 189 -19.16 12.71 -11.37
C GLU A 189 -18.33 11.79 -12.27
N PRO A 190 -17.58 10.81 -11.72
CA PRO A 190 -16.81 9.89 -12.55
C PRO A 190 -17.75 9.05 -13.42
N LYS A 191 -17.27 8.67 -14.61
CA LYS A 191 -18.05 7.79 -15.50
C LYS A 191 -18.23 6.38 -14.90
N ARG A 192 -17.31 6.01 -13.99
CA ARG A 192 -17.30 4.68 -13.38
C ARG A 192 -16.65 4.71 -11.99
N ILE A 193 -17.22 3.91 -11.10
CA ILE A 193 -16.67 3.62 -9.78
C ILE A 193 -16.51 2.10 -9.67
N VAL A 194 -15.33 1.65 -9.28
CA VAL A 194 -15.03 0.27 -8.93
C VAL A 194 -14.83 0.22 -7.42
N TYR A 195 -15.73 -0.50 -6.73
CA TYR A 195 -15.78 -0.60 -5.27
C TYR A 195 -15.67 -2.06 -4.85
#